data_3b19d88521a8f41d4af4be74417e536c
#
_entry.id   3b19d88521a8f41d4af4be74417e536c
#
_cell.length_a   1.000
_cell.length_b   1.000
_cell.length_c   1.000
_cell.angle_alpha   90.00
_cell.angle_beta   90.00
_cell.angle_gamma   90.00
#
_symmetry.space_group_name_H-M   'P 1'
#
loop_
_entity.id
_entity.type
_entity.pdbx_description
1 polymer ?
#
loop_
_entity_poly.entity_id
_entity_poly.type
_entity_poly.pdbx_seq_one_letter_code
_entity_poly.pdbx_strand_id
1 'polypeptide(L)'
;MKKNRFLTRMTALLLVLVCMLGLLPTAALAADAPSSIKLEDCTHNGVHYESPSLGTCWLHQMTFDYNQKSTIGFCAEHGKGMGWSLEGQTWGNPKPITNPTVQTMMAYYYAHTTGVFTDQAHALGVDEVWGSDYSWTMNAWVQAIIWRYQAGLLTDPATACAEELVCVYNNLHHGNYSGVDDLLDGMSFRDRAQYILDLGDQGVWGDCTVHEYAYTGSSTSSHQAKDVQAIMIGELNVIREKYDLTVKKVDATNPNKGLPGARFIVRSENGTYEKEVVTGSDGTYTLSGLDASTYSVVELEAPEGYEIDNAGPQYVALPNGGSNTVTVTFL
;
A
#
# COMPACT_ATOMS: atom_id res chain seq x y z
N MET A 1 21.64 -8.32 -51.11
CA MET A 1 21.76 -7.49 -49.87
C MET A 1 20.46 -7.07 -49.20
N LYS A 2 19.26 -7.28 -49.73
CA LYS A 2 17.96 -6.92 -49.09
C LYS A 2 17.42 -7.96 -48.07
N LYS A 3 17.81 -9.24 -48.19
CA LYS A 3 17.30 -10.32 -47.35
C LYS A 3 17.82 -10.30 -45.89
N ASN A 4 19.04 -9.81 -45.65
CA ASN A 4 19.62 -9.74 -44.32
C ASN A 4 19.04 -8.62 -43.43
N ARG A 5 18.56 -7.50 -44.04
CA ARG A 5 17.95 -6.41 -43.26
C ARG A 5 16.56 -6.75 -42.72
N PHE A 6 15.83 -7.66 -43.38
CA PHE A 6 14.53 -8.08 -42.92
C PHE A 6 14.65 -9.06 -41.71
N LEU A 7 15.60 -10.00 -41.78
CA LEU A 7 15.87 -10.91 -40.66
C LEU A 7 16.36 -10.17 -39.41
N THR A 8 17.25 -9.18 -39.58
CA THR A 8 17.77 -8.38 -38.46
C THR A 8 16.68 -7.51 -37.84
N ARG A 9 15.71 -7.03 -38.61
CA ARG A 9 14.55 -6.30 -38.08
C ARG A 9 13.55 -7.21 -37.36
N MET A 10 13.32 -8.42 -37.85
CA MET A 10 12.47 -9.39 -37.18
C MET A 10 13.10 -9.91 -35.87
N THR A 11 14.41 -10.16 -35.83
CA THR A 11 15.08 -10.53 -34.58
C THR A 11 15.11 -9.39 -33.56
N ALA A 12 15.28 -8.12 -33.99
CA ALA A 12 15.17 -6.97 -33.09
C ALA A 12 13.74 -6.78 -32.56
N LEU A 13 12.71 -6.97 -33.41
CA LEU A 13 11.31 -6.91 -32.97
C LEU A 13 10.94 -8.05 -32.01
N LEU A 14 11.47 -9.26 -32.25
CA LEU A 14 11.25 -10.41 -31.36
C LEU A 14 11.96 -10.21 -30.02
N LEU A 15 13.17 -9.62 -30.00
CA LEU A 15 13.89 -9.30 -28.77
C LEU A 15 13.17 -8.22 -27.95
N VAL A 16 12.64 -7.20 -28.60
CA VAL A 16 11.83 -6.15 -27.94
C VAL A 16 10.52 -6.75 -27.38
N LEU A 17 9.88 -7.67 -28.13
CA LEU A 17 8.66 -8.34 -27.66
C LEU A 17 8.94 -9.28 -26.47
N VAL A 18 10.07 -9.99 -26.47
CA VAL A 18 10.50 -10.83 -25.36
C VAL A 18 10.90 -10.00 -24.14
N CYS A 19 11.55 -8.84 -24.37
CA CYS A 19 11.86 -7.90 -23.27
C CYS A 19 10.59 -7.25 -22.71
N MET A 20 9.58 -6.93 -23.55
CA MET A 20 8.30 -6.42 -23.05
C MET A 20 7.46 -7.47 -22.31
N LEU A 21 7.55 -8.75 -22.68
CA LEU A 21 6.91 -9.86 -21.97
C LEU A 21 7.62 -10.19 -20.64
N GLY A 22 8.91 -9.88 -20.52
CA GLY A 22 9.67 -10.00 -19.27
C GLY A 22 9.53 -8.80 -18.33
N LEU A 23 8.95 -7.69 -18.80
CA LEU A 23 8.66 -6.47 -18.04
C LEU A 23 7.17 -6.34 -17.65
N LEU A 24 6.34 -7.34 -17.99
CA LEU A 24 5.04 -7.42 -17.34
C LEU A 24 5.35 -7.74 -15.87
N PRO A 25 4.95 -6.87 -14.91
CA PRO A 25 4.99 -7.27 -13.53
C PRO A 25 4.26 -8.61 -13.49
N THR A 26 4.88 -9.61 -12.87
CA THR A 26 4.13 -10.79 -12.44
C THR A 26 3.08 -10.22 -11.50
N ALA A 27 1.90 -9.90 -12.04
CA ALA A 27 0.76 -9.62 -11.21
C ALA A 27 0.71 -10.79 -10.23
N ALA A 28 1.03 -10.55 -8.97
CA ALA A 28 0.67 -11.49 -7.94
C ALA A 28 -0.80 -11.75 -8.22
N LEU A 29 -1.13 -12.98 -8.64
CA LEU A 29 -2.53 -13.35 -8.85
C LEU A 29 -3.19 -13.05 -7.52
N ALA A 30 -3.98 -11.98 -7.49
CA ALA A 30 -4.81 -11.67 -6.35
C ALA A 30 -5.55 -12.97 -6.03
N ALA A 31 -5.48 -13.42 -4.80
CA ALA A 31 -6.23 -14.60 -4.41
C ALA A 31 -7.68 -14.37 -4.83
N ASP A 32 -8.32 -15.38 -5.39
CA ASP A 32 -9.71 -15.27 -5.78
C ASP A 32 -10.53 -14.80 -4.57
N ALA A 33 -11.41 -13.83 -4.80
CA ALA A 33 -12.28 -13.33 -3.74
C ALA A 33 -13.02 -14.51 -3.09
N PRO A 34 -13.08 -14.59 -1.74
CA PRO A 34 -13.84 -15.65 -1.09
C PRO A 34 -15.30 -15.60 -1.54
N SER A 35 -15.92 -16.76 -1.73
CA SER A 35 -17.32 -16.84 -2.15
C SER A 35 -18.29 -16.23 -1.12
N SER A 36 -17.88 -16.13 0.12
CA SER A 36 -18.61 -15.50 1.23
C SER A 36 -17.66 -14.96 2.29
N ILE A 37 -18.14 -13.94 3.01
CA ILE A 37 -17.50 -13.36 4.19
C ILE A 37 -18.47 -13.46 5.38
N LYS A 38 -17.93 -13.48 6.60
CA LYS A 38 -18.70 -13.59 7.84
C LYS A 38 -18.37 -12.42 8.75
N LEU A 39 -19.40 -11.75 9.29
CA LEU A 39 -19.21 -10.67 10.25
C LEU A 39 -18.69 -11.25 11.58
N GLU A 40 -17.55 -10.77 12.03
CA GLU A 40 -16.92 -11.15 13.31
C GLU A 40 -17.30 -10.18 14.43
N ASP A 41 -17.22 -8.88 14.16
CA ASP A 41 -17.52 -7.81 15.10
C ASP A 41 -18.15 -6.61 14.40
N CYS A 42 -19.06 -5.92 15.08
CA CYS A 42 -19.68 -4.68 14.64
C CYS A 42 -19.77 -3.70 15.79
N THR A 43 -18.85 -2.77 15.84
CA THR A 43 -18.85 -1.69 16.82
C THR A 43 -19.66 -0.50 16.33
N HIS A 44 -20.67 -0.10 17.13
CA HIS A 44 -21.46 1.08 16.90
C HIS A 44 -21.32 2.03 18.09
N ASN A 45 -20.55 3.09 17.94
CA ASN A 45 -20.26 4.04 19.02
C ASN A 45 -21.20 5.27 19.03
N GLY A 46 -22.29 5.22 18.26
CA GLY A 46 -23.16 6.39 18.07
C GLY A 46 -22.50 7.52 17.27
N VAL A 47 -21.37 7.25 16.63
CA VAL A 47 -20.67 8.23 15.82
C VAL A 47 -21.44 8.44 14.51
N HIS A 48 -21.74 9.67 14.21
CA HIS A 48 -22.39 10.07 12.97
C HIS A 48 -21.85 11.42 12.52
N TYR A 49 -22.04 11.75 11.26
CA TYR A 49 -21.79 13.09 10.72
C TYR A 49 -22.88 13.48 9.71
N GLU A 50 -23.00 14.77 9.45
CA GLU A 50 -23.95 15.31 8.48
C GLU A 50 -23.24 15.63 7.18
N SER A 51 -23.58 14.93 6.11
CA SER A 51 -23.09 15.19 4.76
C SER A 51 -24.15 15.98 3.98
N PRO A 52 -23.76 17.10 3.31
CA PRO A 52 -24.68 17.83 2.44
C PRO A 52 -25.23 16.99 1.27
N SER A 53 -24.47 16.00 0.85
CA SER A 53 -24.82 15.14 -0.29
C SER A 53 -25.61 13.90 0.09
N LEU A 54 -25.36 13.37 1.31
CA LEU A 54 -25.87 12.07 1.77
C LEU A 54 -26.84 12.16 2.93
N GLY A 55 -26.88 13.31 3.65
CA GLY A 55 -27.65 13.47 4.90
C GLY A 55 -26.93 12.87 6.11
N THR A 56 -27.66 12.41 7.11
CA THR A 56 -27.10 11.82 8.32
C THR A 56 -26.44 10.49 8.03
N CYS A 57 -25.15 10.40 8.31
CA CYS A 57 -24.30 9.23 8.04
C CYS A 57 -23.89 8.57 9.36
N TRP A 58 -24.50 7.44 9.71
CA TRP A 58 -24.14 6.64 10.88
C TRP A 58 -22.96 5.74 10.56
N LEU A 59 -21.92 5.78 11.40
CA LEU A 59 -20.70 5.02 11.20
C LEU A 59 -20.68 3.74 12.01
N HIS A 60 -20.28 2.67 11.36
CA HIS A 60 -20.00 1.38 11.97
C HIS A 60 -18.57 0.97 11.62
N GLN A 61 -17.84 0.46 12.61
CA GLN A 61 -16.59 -0.22 12.37
C GLN A 61 -16.86 -1.72 12.43
N MET A 62 -16.56 -2.41 11.35
CA MET A 62 -16.91 -3.82 11.18
C MET A 62 -15.71 -4.62 10.73
N THR A 63 -15.54 -5.80 11.33
CA THR A 63 -14.55 -6.77 10.91
C THR A 63 -15.22 -8.02 10.40
N PHE A 64 -14.63 -8.57 9.34
CA PHE A 64 -15.11 -9.77 8.67
C PHE A 64 -13.99 -10.80 8.56
N ASP A 65 -14.33 -12.07 8.68
CA ASP A 65 -13.48 -13.15 8.20
C ASP A 65 -13.44 -13.10 6.66
N TYR A 66 -12.30 -12.64 6.14
CA TYR A 66 -11.99 -12.57 4.72
C TYR A 66 -10.73 -13.40 4.45
N ASN A 67 -10.87 -14.58 3.84
CA ASN A 67 -9.77 -15.51 3.62
C ASN A 67 -9.00 -15.86 4.92
N GLN A 68 -9.71 -16.13 6.02
CA GLN A 68 -9.14 -16.45 7.34
C GLN A 68 -8.32 -15.29 7.95
N LYS A 69 -8.57 -14.07 7.51
CA LYS A 69 -8.01 -12.84 8.08
C LYS A 69 -9.14 -11.93 8.52
N SER A 70 -9.03 -11.38 9.73
CA SER A 70 -9.94 -10.33 10.18
C SER A 70 -9.66 -9.05 9.38
N THR A 71 -10.64 -8.61 8.60
CA THR A 71 -10.50 -7.49 7.67
C THR A 71 -11.64 -6.50 7.87
N ILE A 72 -11.34 -5.20 7.86
CA ILE A 72 -12.35 -4.15 7.94
C ILE A 72 -13.18 -4.12 6.67
N GLY A 73 -14.49 -4.10 6.83
CA GLY A 73 -15.45 -3.89 5.75
C GLY A 73 -16.20 -2.58 5.90
N PHE A 74 -16.73 -2.09 4.79
CA PHE A 74 -17.48 -0.84 4.70
C PHE A 74 -18.90 -1.08 4.22
N CYS A 75 -19.82 -0.30 4.76
CA CYS A 75 -21.21 -0.28 4.32
C CYS A 75 -21.31 0.15 2.85
N ALA A 76 -21.86 -0.67 1.97
CA ALA A 76 -21.99 -0.30 0.56
C ALA A 76 -23.19 0.60 0.31
N GLU A 77 -24.27 0.47 1.09
CA GLU A 77 -25.54 1.17 0.83
C GLU A 77 -25.91 2.10 1.97
N HIS A 78 -25.97 3.41 1.68
CA HIS A 78 -26.44 4.39 2.65
C HIS A 78 -27.94 4.17 2.99
N GLY A 79 -28.27 4.28 4.28
CA GLY A 79 -29.67 4.20 4.76
C GLY A 79 -30.22 2.79 4.96
N LYS A 80 -29.43 1.73 4.71
CA LYS A 80 -29.78 0.35 5.09
C LYS A 80 -29.20 -0.02 6.45
N GLY A 81 -29.80 -1.06 7.07
CA GLY A 81 -29.47 -1.49 8.43
C GLY A 81 -28.13 -2.22 8.53
N MET A 82 -27.41 -1.93 9.59
CA MET A 82 -26.26 -2.67 10.08
C MET A 82 -26.23 -2.63 11.59
N GLY A 83 -25.63 -3.62 12.26
CA GLY A 83 -25.51 -3.63 13.71
C GLY A 83 -25.03 -4.94 14.30
N TRP A 84 -24.70 -4.91 15.59
CA TRP A 84 -24.21 -6.05 16.36
C TRP A 84 -25.11 -7.31 16.31
N SER A 85 -26.42 -7.14 16.09
CA SER A 85 -27.33 -8.29 15.97
C SER A 85 -27.11 -9.13 14.71
N LEU A 86 -26.22 -8.68 13.80
CA LEU A 86 -25.83 -9.39 12.60
C LEU A 86 -24.50 -10.13 12.72
N GLU A 87 -23.85 -10.07 13.89
CA GLU A 87 -22.63 -10.84 14.15
C GLU A 87 -22.86 -12.35 13.91
N GLY A 88 -21.89 -12.97 13.27
CA GLY A 88 -21.97 -14.36 12.85
C GLY A 88 -22.77 -14.61 11.57
N GLN A 89 -23.44 -13.59 11.01
CA GLN A 89 -24.14 -13.68 9.73
C GLN A 89 -23.15 -13.57 8.55
N THR A 90 -23.62 -13.91 7.37
CA THR A 90 -22.78 -14.02 6.16
C THR A 90 -23.26 -13.12 5.02
N TRP A 91 -22.30 -12.69 4.22
CA TRP A 91 -22.47 -12.03 2.93
C TRP A 91 -21.81 -12.87 1.86
N GLY A 92 -22.35 -12.89 0.67
CA GLY A 92 -21.86 -13.72 -0.43
C GLY A 92 -22.03 -13.04 -1.77
N ASN A 93 -21.84 -13.83 -2.85
CA ASN A 93 -21.98 -13.37 -4.21
C ASN A 93 -21.07 -12.15 -4.51
N PRO A 94 -19.74 -12.29 -4.40
CA PRO A 94 -18.79 -11.20 -4.61
C PRO A 94 -18.94 -10.62 -6.01
N LYS A 95 -19.02 -9.30 -6.06
CA LYS A 95 -19.07 -8.51 -7.29
C LYS A 95 -17.88 -7.57 -7.30
N PRO A 96 -17.01 -7.63 -8.32
CA PRO A 96 -15.84 -6.77 -8.37
C PRO A 96 -16.23 -5.30 -8.53
N ILE A 97 -15.55 -4.43 -7.80
CA ILE A 97 -15.63 -2.97 -7.88
C ILE A 97 -14.39 -2.46 -8.58
N THR A 98 -14.57 -1.87 -9.75
CA THR A 98 -13.46 -1.39 -10.60
C THR A 98 -13.32 0.13 -10.62
N ASN A 99 -14.07 0.85 -9.77
CA ASN A 99 -13.95 2.30 -9.67
C ASN A 99 -12.58 2.66 -9.05
N PRO A 100 -11.71 3.41 -9.75
CA PRO A 100 -10.34 3.66 -9.30
C PRO A 100 -10.30 4.48 -8.00
N THR A 101 -11.21 5.44 -7.84
CA THR A 101 -11.25 6.26 -6.61
C THR A 101 -11.60 5.41 -5.39
N VAL A 102 -12.59 4.51 -5.49
CA VAL A 102 -12.95 3.60 -4.40
C VAL A 102 -11.78 2.67 -4.07
N GLN A 103 -11.12 2.12 -5.09
CA GLN A 103 -9.94 1.26 -4.91
C GLN A 103 -8.80 2.01 -4.22
N THR A 104 -8.49 3.23 -4.67
CA THR A 104 -7.46 4.10 -4.07
C THR A 104 -7.77 4.45 -2.62
N MET A 105 -9.00 4.85 -2.32
CA MET A 105 -9.39 5.23 -0.97
C MET A 105 -9.38 4.03 0.00
N MET A 106 -9.78 2.87 -0.46
CA MET A 106 -9.67 1.64 0.34
C MET A 106 -8.22 1.18 0.49
N ALA A 107 -7.39 1.29 -0.56
CA ALA A 107 -5.95 1.02 -0.46
C ALA A 107 -5.29 1.94 0.57
N TYR A 108 -5.55 3.23 0.50
CA TYR A 108 -5.10 4.23 1.46
C TYR A 108 -5.48 3.85 2.91
N TYR A 109 -6.75 3.51 3.15
CA TYR A 109 -7.22 3.09 4.46
C TYR A 109 -6.50 1.84 4.98
N TYR A 110 -6.43 0.78 4.16
CA TYR A 110 -5.79 -0.46 4.57
C TYR A 110 -4.28 -0.30 4.76
N ALA A 111 -3.60 0.47 3.92
CA ALA A 111 -2.19 0.76 4.08
C ALA A 111 -1.89 1.40 5.45
N HIS A 112 -2.76 2.33 5.90
CA HIS A 112 -2.60 3.02 7.19
C HIS A 112 -3.00 2.17 8.39
N THR A 113 -4.11 1.45 8.31
CA THR A 113 -4.67 0.72 9.48
C THR A 113 -4.01 -0.63 9.72
N THR A 114 -3.45 -1.26 8.70
CA THR A 114 -2.76 -2.55 8.82
C THR A 114 -1.26 -2.41 9.04
N GLY A 115 -0.73 -1.19 9.05
CA GLY A 115 0.71 -0.92 9.18
C GLY A 115 1.52 -1.33 7.94
N VAL A 116 0.84 -1.60 6.83
CA VAL A 116 1.46 -1.96 5.55
C VAL A 116 1.58 -0.69 4.72
N PHE A 117 2.51 0.18 5.11
CA PHE A 117 2.93 1.28 4.24
C PHE A 117 3.84 0.75 3.15
N THR A 118 3.77 1.36 1.97
CA THR A 118 4.86 1.24 1.02
C THR A 118 6.02 2.11 1.52
N ASP A 119 7.24 1.68 1.26
CA ASP A 119 8.43 2.46 1.64
C ASP A 119 8.44 3.86 1.01
N GLN A 120 7.76 4.03 -0.13
CA GLN A 120 7.54 5.33 -0.77
C GLN A 120 6.63 6.25 0.05
N ALA A 121 5.58 5.72 0.70
CA ALA A 121 4.73 6.51 1.58
C ALA A 121 5.52 7.05 2.78
N HIS A 122 6.39 6.22 3.37
CA HIS A 122 7.32 6.64 4.41
C HIS A 122 8.30 7.72 3.93
N ALA A 123 8.92 7.53 2.77
CA ALA A 123 9.87 8.50 2.20
C ALA A 123 9.22 9.86 1.88
N LEU A 124 7.91 9.89 1.67
CA LEU A 124 7.15 11.11 1.41
C LEU A 124 6.58 11.74 2.69
N GLY A 125 6.80 11.12 3.87
CA GLY A 125 6.28 11.62 5.16
C GLY A 125 4.76 11.65 5.22
N VAL A 126 4.08 10.79 4.47
CA VAL A 126 2.61 10.80 4.35
C VAL A 126 1.93 10.17 5.56
N ASP A 127 2.64 9.34 6.28
CA ASP A 127 2.26 8.75 7.57
C ASP A 127 2.12 9.80 8.70
N GLU A 128 2.84 10.93 8.60
CA GLU A 128 2.76 12.03 9.56
C GLU A 128 1.58 12.99 9.31
N VAL A 129 0.95 12.91 8.13
CA VAL A 129 -0.10 13.87 7.72
C VAL A 129 -1.32 13.84 8.65
N TRP A 130 -1.53 12.78 9.41
CA TRP A 130 -2.75 12.56 10.18
C TRP A 130 -2.58 12.37 11.69
N GLY A 131 -1.38 12.19 12.24
CA GLY A 131 -1.15 11.90 13.67
C GLY A 131 -1.80 10.58 14.16
N SER A 132 -1.74 10.28 15.45
CA SER A 132 -2.03 8.94 16.01
C SER A 132 -3.52 8.59 16.24
N ASP A 133 -4.49 9.48 15.99
CA ASP A 133 -5.88 9.31 16.44
C ASP A 133 -6.93 9.27 15.31
N TYR A 134 -6.51 8.86 14.11
CA TYR A 134 -7.29 9.07 12.89
C TYR A 134 -8.06 7.88 12.34
N SER A 135 -8.08 6.73 13.00
CA SER A 135 -8.77 5.54 12.46
C SER A 135 -10.26 5.80 12.17
N TRP A 136 -10.93 6.59 13.02
CA TRP A 136 -12.33 6.96 12.82
C TRP A 136 -12.51 7.99 11.69
N THR A 137 -11.64 8.99 11.61
CA THR A 137 -11.68 10.01 10.55
C THR A 137 -11.48 9.39 9.17
N MET A 138 -10.47 8.54 9.03
CA MET A 138 -10.23 7.82 7.77
C MET A 138 -11.38 6.86 7.46
N ASN A 139 -11.90 6.12 8.45
CA ASN A 139 -13.04 5.22 8.26
C ASN A 139 -14.26 5.99 7.76
N ALA A 140 -14.60 7.10 8.41
CA ALA A 140 -15.72 7.96 8.03
C ALA A 140 -15.56 8.51 6.61
N TRP A 141 -14.36 8.96 6.29
CA TRP A 141 -14.07 9.54 4.98
C TRP A 141 -14.17 8.50 3.86
N VAL A 142 -13.52 7.36 4.01
CA VAL A 142 -13.61 6.27 3.02
C VAL A 142 -15.04 5.76 2.89
N GLN A 143 -15.75 5.61 4.01
CA GLN A 143 -17.15 5.23 4.02
C GLN A 143 -18.03 6.22 3.22
N ALA A 144 -17.80 7.52 3.39
CA ALA A 144 -18.52 8.55 2.64
C ALA A 144 -18.29 8.46 1.13
N ILE A 145 -17.05 8.20 0.72
CA ILE A 145 -16.70 8.05 -0.70
C ILE A 145 -17.37 6.82 -1.32
N ILE A 146 -17.44 5.71 -0.59
CA ILE A 146 -18.16 4.51 -1.02
C ILE A 146 -19.66 4.84 -1.24
N TRP A 147 -20.29 5.56 -0.32
CA TRP A 147 -21.69 5.95 -0.45
C TRP A 147 -21.93 6.93 -1.60
N ARG A 148 -21.02 7.90 -1.80
CA ARG A 148 -21.09 8.78 -3.00
C ARG A 148 -20.96 7.98 -4.30
N TYR A 149 -20.09 7.00 -4.34
CA TYR A 149 -19.97 6.10 -5.48
C TYR A 149 -21.29 5.36 -5.74
N GLN A 150 -21.89 4.75 -4.73
CA GLN A 150 -23.16 4.02 -4.85
C GLN A 150 -24.33 4.94 -5.25
N ALA A 151 -24.32 6.17 -4.79
CA ALA A 151 -25.32 7.18 -5.13
C ALA A 151 -25.11 7.82 -6.53
N GLY A 152 -24.01 7.49 -7.23
CA GLY A 152 -23.66 8.11 -8.52
C GLY A 152 -23.19 9.55 -8.42
N LEU A 153 -22.71 9.96 -7.24
CA LEU A 153 -22.28 11.34 -6.90
C LEU A 153 -20.75 11.52 -6.96
N LEU A 154 -20.03 10.53 -7.45
CA LEU A 154 -18.55 10.57 -7.55
C LEU A 154 -18.12 10.98 -8.98
N THR A 155 -18.59 12.15 -9.44
CA THR A 155 -18.32 12.66 -10.80
C THR A 155 -17.03 13.45 -10.93
N ASP A 156 -16.62 14.14 -9.86
CA ASP A 156 -15.32 14.78 -9.69
C ASP A 156 -14.71 14.22 -8.40
N PRO A 157 -13.83 13.22 -8.51
CA PRO A 157 -13.31 12.50 -7.34
C PRO A 157 -12.60 13.39 -6.33
N ALA A 158 -11.74 14.30 -6.77
CA ALA A 158 -10.97 15.15 -5.87
C ALA A 158 -11.87 16.10 -5.09
N THR A 159 -12.81 16.75 -5.78
CA THR A 159 -13.80 17.64 -5.13
C THR A 159 -14.71 16.85 -4.20
N ALA A 160 -15.22 15.70 -4.61
CA ALA A 160 -16.09 14.87 -3.79
C ALA A 160 -15.36 14.37 -2.52
N CYS A 161 -14.10 13.93 -2.65
CA CYS A 161 -13.27 13.53 -1.51
C CYS A 161 -13.02 14.71 -0.56
N ALA A 162 -12.72 15.90 -1.10
CA ALA A 162 -12.48 17.10 -0.30
C ALA A 162 -13.73 17.57 0.47
N GLU A 163 -14.89 17.58 -0.18
CA GLU A 163 -16.16 17.96 0.45
C GLU A 163 -16.52 17.06 1.63
N GLU A 164 -16.42 15.73 1.45
CA GLU A 164 -16.68 14.79 2.54
C GLU A 164 -15.63 14.92 3.65
N LEU A 165 -14.37 15.21 3.32
CA LEU A 165 -13.34 15.40 4.31
C LEU A 165 -13.62 16.63 5.19
N VAL A 166 -14.07 17.76 4.62
CA VAL A 166 -14.52 18.92 5.37
C VAL A 166 -15.66 18.54 6.33
N CYS A 167 -16.65 17.80 5.84
CA CYS A 167 -17.78 17.36 6.67
C CYS A 167 -17.36 16.46 7.82
N VAL A 168 -16.51 15.49 7.55
CA VAL A 168 -15.96 14.58 8.57
C VAL A 168 -15.18 15.36 9.64
N TYR A 169 -14.30 16.27 9.23
CA TYR A 169 -13.54 17.10 10.17
C TYR A 169 -14.41 18.01 11.02
N ASN A 170 -15.38 18.69 10.41
CA ASN A 170 -16.29 19.55 11.15
C ASN A 170 -17.08 18.79 12.22
N ASN A 171 -17.50 17.57 11.92
CA ASN A 171 -18.31 16.78 12.84
C ASN A 171 -17.49 16.03 13.90
N LEU A 172 -16.41 15.35 13.49
CA LEU A 172 -15.64 14.50 14.39
C LEU A 172 -14.60 15.27 15.20
N HIS A 173 -14.07 16.37 14.68
CA HIS A 173 -13.03 17.17 15.33
C HIS A 173 -13.52 18.56 15.77
N HIS A 174 -14.85 18.80 15.72
CA HIS A 174 -15.44 20.10 16.04
C HIS A 174 -14.80 21.27 15.26
N GLY A 175 -14.40 20.98 14.01
CA GLY A 175 -13.88 21.98 13.08
C GLY A 175 -14.95 23.02 12.72
N ASN A 176 -14.51 24.12 12.16
CA ASN A 176 -15.41 25.18 11.66
C ASN A 176 -14.91 25.62 10.27
N TYR A 177 -14.75 24.65 9.38
CA TYR A 177 -14.32 24.89 8.01
C TYR A 177 -15.54 25.17 7.14
N SER A 178 -15.43 26.20 6.29
CA SER A 178 -16.52 26.66 5.44
C SER A 178 -16.53 26.00 4.06
N GLY A 179 -15.41 25.42 3.64
CA GLY A 179 -15.29 24.77 2.34
C GLY A 179 -13.96 24.08 2.08
N VAL A 180 -13.85 23.52 0.89
CA VAL A 180 -12.73 22.69 0.48
C VAL A 180 -11.41 23.45 0.30
N ASP A 181 -11.46 24.76 0.17
CA ASP A 181 -10.29 25.63 0.02
C ASP A 181 -9.76 26.16 1.36
N ASP A 182 -10.44 25.86 2.48
CA ASP A 182 -9.94 26.15 3.81
C ASP A 182 -8.71 25.29 4.14
N LEU A 183 -7.82 25.84 4.98
CA LEU A 183 -6.56 25.18 5.30
C LEU A 183 -6.64 24.38 6.60
N LEU A 184 -6.21 23.14 6.55
CA LEU A 184 -5.91 22.29 7.67
C LEU A 184 -4.40 22.02 7.67
N ASP A 185 -3.69 22.48 8.71
CA ASP A 185 -2.24 22.33 8.84
C ASP A 185 -1.45 22.85 7.61
N GLY A 186 -1.92 23.98 7.05
CA GLY A 186 -1.26 24.65 5.93
C GLY A 186 -1.56 24.09 4.53
N MET A 187 -2.39 23.05 4.42
CA MET A 187 -2.84 22.49 3.13
C MET A 187 -4.36 22.56 3.04
N SER A 188 -4.92 22.92 1.88
CA SER A 188 -6.37 22.93 1.69
C SER A 188 -6.93 21.48 1.68
N PHE A 189 -8.21 21.34 2.04
CA PHE A 189 -8.87 20.03 1.94
C PHE A 189 -8.89 19.51 0.51
N ARG A 190 -9.02 20.40 -0.48
CA ARG A 190 -8.94 20.06 -1.91
C ARG A 190 -7.57 19.51 -2.29
N ASP A 191 -6.50 20.21 -1.93
CA ASP A 191 -5.14 19.81 -2.27
C ASP A 191 -4.76 18.50 -1.55
N ARG A 192 -5.26 18.33 -0.32
CA ARG A 192 -5.04 17.10 0.46
C ARG A 192 -5.73 15.90 -0.17
N ALA A 193 -6.98 16.03 -0.58
CA ALA A 193 -7.70 14.96 -1.27
C ALA A 193 -7.04 14.61 -2.61
N GLN A 194 -6.70 15.63 -3.42
CA GLN A 194 -5.99 15.43 -4.67
C GLN A 194 -4.64 14.74 -4.47
N TYR A 195 -3.86 15.18 -3.47
CA TYR A 195 -2.57 14.59 -3.16
C TYR A 195 -2.64 13.10 -2.83
N ILE A 196 -3.64 12.70 -2.03
CA ILE A 196 -3.85 11.28 -1.69
C ILE A 196 -4.25 10.45 -2.91
N LEU A 197 -5.08 11.01 -3.80
CA LEU A 197 -5.44 10.34 -5.06
C LEU A 197 -4.25 10.22 -6.00
N ASP A 198 -3.45 11.29 -6.16
CA ASP A 198 -2.24 11.28 -7.00
C ASP A 198 -1.21 10.27 -6.52
N LEU A 199 -1.06 10.10 -5.20
CA LEU A 199 -0.20 9.06 -4.61
C LEU A 199 -0.75 7.65 -4.89
N GLY A 200 -2.07 7.48 -4.90
CA GLY A 200 -2.71 6.24 -5.29
C GLY A 200 -2.43 5.89 -6.75
N ASP A 201 -2.55 6.86 -7.66
CA ASP A 201 -2.23 6.68 -9.08
C ASP A 201 -0.75 6.33 -9.31
N GLN A 202 0.13 6.75 -8.41
CA GLN A 202 1.56 6.37 -8.39
C GLN A 202 1.82 5.00 -7.74
N GLY A 203 0.79 4.32 -7.23
CA GLY A 203 0.90 3.02 -6.57
C GLY A 203 1.46 3.06 -5.14
N VAL A 204 1.55 4.26 -4.52
CA VAL A 204 2.13 4.44 -3.18
C VAL A 204 1.36 3.66 -2.12
N TRP A 205 0.02 3.60 -2.24
CA TRP A 205 -0.83 2.85 -1.31
C TRP A 205 -0.87 1.34 -1.60
N GLY A 206 -0.31 0.89 -2.73
CA GLY A 206 -0.52 -0.45 -3.27
C GLY A 206 -1.84 -0.58 -4.04
N ASP A 207 -2.04 -1.74 -4.66
CA ASP A 207 -3.27 -2.05 -5.37
C ASP A 207 -4.29 -2.68 -4.41
N CYS A 208 -5.54 -2.22 -4.44
CA CYS A 208 -6.61 -2.81 -3.67
C CYS A 208 -7.63 -3.50 -4.59
N THR A 209 -7.76 -4.80 -4.46
CA THR A 209 -8.84 -5.55 -5.10
C THR A 209 -10.08 -5.46 -4.22
N VAL A 210 -11.13 -4.79 -4.72
CA VAL A 210 -12.35 -4.51 -3.97
C VAL A 210 -13.52 -5.32 -4.49
N HIS A 211 -14.30 -5.90 -3.58
CA HIS A 211 -15.53 -6.61 -3.89
C HIS A 211 -16.70 -6.13 -3.01
N GLU A 212 -17.87 -6.07 -3.62
CA GLU A 212 -19.14 -5.88 -2.93
C GLU A 212 -19.79 -7.24 -2.69
N TYR A 213 -20.19 -7.49 -1.46
CA TYR A 213 -20.87 -8.72 -1.02
C TYR A 213 -22.30 -8.43 -0.61
N ALA A 214 -23.25 -9.11 -1.21
CA ALA A 214 -24.66 -9.02 -0.81
C ALA A 214 -24.92 -9.82 0.46
N TYR A 215 -25.85 -9.35 1.31
CA TYR A 215 -26.26 -10.10 2.48
C TYR A 215 -26.94 -11.43 2.08
N THR A 216 -26.48 -12.52 2.68
CA THR A 216 -27.00 -13.88 2.43
C THR A 216 -27.50 -14.57 3.70
N GLY A 217 -27.43 -13.87 4.83
CA GLY A 217 -27.89 -14.37 6.13
C GLY A 217 -29.41 -14.34 6.28
N SER A 218 -29.87 -14.75 7.44
CA SER A 218 -31.29 -14.76 7.81
C SER A 218 -31.72 -13.44 8.45
N SER A 219 -33.01 -13.14 8.45
CA SER A 219 -33.57 -12.05 9.25
C SER A 219 -33.29 -12.29 10.74
N THR A 220 -32.93 -11.23 11.45
CA THR A 220 -32.75 -11.23 12.90
C THR A 220 -33.93 -10.56 13.60
N SER A 221 -33.93 -10.51 14.93
CA SER A 221 -34.95 -9.79 15.70
C SER A 221 -35.01 -8.30 15.40
N SER A 222 -33.88 -7.72 14.96
CA SER A 222 -33.75 -6.28 14.73
C SER A 222 -33.66 -5.88 13.24
N HIS A 223 -33.34 -6.83 12.34
CA HIS A 223 -33.12 -6.55 10.93
C HIS A 223 -33.83 -7.59 10.06
N GLN A 224 -34.61 -7.10 9.09
CA GLN A 224 -35.10 -7.96 8.01
C GLN A 224 -34.00 -8.17 6.97
N ALA A 225 -33.82 -9.40 6.47
CA ALA A 225 -32.74 -9.72 5.53
C ALA A 225 -32.69 -8.79 4.30
N LYS A 226 -33.86 -8.36 3.79
CA LYS A 226 -33.96 -7.44 2.64
C LYS A 226 -33.48 -6.01 2.94
N ASP A 227 -33.41 -5.63 4.22
CA ASP A 227 -33.08 -4.28 4.67
C ASP A 227 -31.64 -4.22 5.20
N VAL A 228 -30.91 -5.35 5.19
CA VAL A 228 -29.48 -5.39 5.51
C VAL A 228 -28.67 -4.99 4.30
N GLN A 229 -27.71 -4.12 4.52
CA GLN A 229 -26.89 -3.56 3.45
C GLN A 229 -25.85 -4.56 2.92
N ALA A 230 -25.41 -4.32 1.68
CA ALA A 230 -24.22 -4.94 1.12
C ALA A 230 -22.95 -4.37 1.79
N ILE A 231 -21.85 -5.12 1.69
CA ILE A 231 -20.54 -4.76 2.26
C ILE A 231 -19.50 -4.66 1.15
N MET A 232 -18.75 -3.58 1.14
CA MET A 232 -17.51 -3.48 0.39
C MET A 232 -16.34 -3.86 1.27
N ILE A 233 -15.52 -4.75 0.77
CA ILE A 233 -14.30 -5.20 1.42
C ILE A 233 -13.24 -5.44 0.37
N GLY A 234 -11.96 -5.29 0.72
CA GLY A 234 -10.88 -5.44 -0.22
C GLY A 234 -9.67 -6.14 0.36
N GLU A 235 -8.83 -6.58 -0.52
CA GLU A 235 -7.50 -7.08 -0.23
C GLU A 235 -6.47 -6.12 -0.78
N LEU A 236 -5.58 -5.64 0.10
CA LEU A 236 -4.48 -4.77 -0.28
C LEU A 236 -3.32 -5.62 -0.79
N ASN A 237 -2.99 -5.46 -2.07
CA ASN A 237 -1.81 -6.05 -2.69
C ASN A 237 -0.69 -5.00 -2.71
N VAL A 238 0.22 -5.09 -1.76
CA VAL A 238 1.39 -4.21 -1.72
C VAL A 238 2.45 -4.78 -2.65
N ILE A 239 2.65 -4.15 -3.80
CA ILE A 239 3.79 -4.44 -4.66
C ILE A 239 4.98 -3.71 -4.05
N ARG A 240 5.71 -4.38 -3.17
CA ARG A 240 6.99 -3.87 -2.69
C ARG A 240 8.03 -4.09 -3.77
N GLU A 241 8.51 -3.02 -4.34
CA GLU A 241 9.72 -3.12 -5.17
C GLU A 241 10.84 -3.71 -4.33
N LYS A 242 11.56 -4.65 -4.91
CA LYS A 242 12.69 -5.31 -4.26
C LYS A 242 13.98 -4.84 -4.94
N TYR A 243 14.99 -4.70 -4.14
CA TYR A 243 16.28 -4.15 -4.53
C TYR A 243 17.41 -5.13 -4.27
N ASP A 244 18.51 -4.95 -4.98
CA ASP A 244 19.71 -5.74 -4.80
C ASP A 244 20.84 -4.85 -4.26
N LEU A 245 21.53 -5.33 -3.22
CA LEU A 245 22.72 -4.71 -2.66
C LEU A 245 23.92 -5.63 -2.87
N THR A 246 24.90 -5.18 -3.65
CA THR A 246 26.16 -5.89 -3.82
C THR A 246 27.22 -5.29 -2.90
N VAL A 247 27.74 -6.09 -1.98
CA VAL A 247 28.92 -5.79 -1.19
C VAL A 247 30.14 -6.26 -1.97
N LYS A 248 31.13 -5.38 -2.15
CA LYS A 248 32.36 -5.66 -2.91
C LYS A 248 33.59 -5.32 -2.08
N LYS A 249 34.49 -6.28 -1.91
CA LYS A 249 35.83 -6.08 -1.34
C LYS A 249 36.88 -6.13 -2.44
N VAL A 250 37.76 -5.14 -2.49
CA VAL A 250 38.85 -5.07 -3.46
C VAL A 250 40.18 -4.75 -2.79
N ASP A 251 41.27 -5.05 -3.49
CA ASP A 251 42.62 -4.68 -3.08
C ASP A 251 42.82 -3.16 -3.26
N ALA A 252 43.22 -2.47 -2.18
CA ALA A 252 43.38 -1.01 -2.18
C ALA A 252 44.45 -0.52 -3.20
N THR A 253 45.42 -1.38 -3.55
CA THR A 253 46.42 -1.07 -4.57
C THR A 253 46.03 -1.46 -5.98
N ASN A 254 45.03 -2.35 -6.12
CA ASN A 254 44.48 -2.80 -7.39
C ASN A 254 42.94 -2.97 -7.32
N PRO A 255 42.15 -1.90 -7.52
CA PRO A 255 40.70 -1.94 -7.39
C PRO A 255 39.98 -2.91 -8.34
N ASN A 256 40.69 -3.44 -9.36
CA ASN A 256 40.13 -4.46 -10.25
C ASN A 256 40.28 -5.88 -9.69
N LYS A 257 41.04 -6.06 -8.61
CA LYS A 257 41.23 -7.34 -7.95
C LYS A 257 40.23 -7.49 -6.81
N GLY A 258 39.18 -8.30 -7.02
CA GLY A 258 38.25 -8.69 -5.97
C GLY A 258 38.92 -9.59 -4.93
N LEU A 259 38.57 -9.42 -3.68
CA LEU A 259 39.12 -10.18 -2.56
C LEU A 259 38.06 -11.11 -1.95
N PRO A 260 38.22 -12.44 -2.10
CA PRO A 260 37.32 -13.40 -1.50
C PRO A 260 37.54 -13.56 0.00
N GLY A 261 36.49 -13.96 0.73
CA GLY A 261 36.58 -14.34 2.14
C GLY A 261 36.44 -13.18 3.14
N ALA A 262 36.22 -11.95 2.67
CA ALA A 262 35.86 -10.84 3.58
C ALA A 262 34.47 -11.06 4.19
N ARG A 263 34.33 -10.89 5.52
CA ARG A 263 33.04 -11.02 6.23
C ARG A 263 32.47 -9.64 6.52
N PHE A 264 31.18 -9.50 6.23
CA PHE A 264 30.42 -8.28 6.49
C PHE A 264 29.14 -8.59 7.25
N ILE A 265 28.63 -7.61 7.99
CA ILE A 265 27.27 -7.59 8.48
C ILE A 265 26.50 -6.45 7.81
N VAL A 266 25.30 -6.77 7.34
CA VAL A 266 24.38 -5.84 6.69
C VAL A 266 23.14 -5.72 7.55
N ARG A 267 22.76 -4.47 7.90
CA ARG A 267 21.58 -4.18 8.73
C ARG A 267 20.76 -3.08 8.10
N SER A 268 19.44 -3.23 8.12
CA SER A 268 18.54 -2.13 7.81
C SER A 268 18.43 -1.15 8.98
N GLU A 269 18.27 0.13 8.69
CA GLU A 269 18.13 1.20 9.70
C GLU A 269 16.90 0.99 10.60
N ASN A 270 15.81 0.45 10.06
CA ASN A 270 14.60 0.11 10.81
C ASN A 270 14.69 -1.17 11.65
N GLY A 271 15.85 -1.86 11.63
CA GLY A 271 16.12 -3.06 12.42
C GLY A 271 15.37 -4.33 11.97
N THR A 272 14.68 -4.31 10.84
CA THR A 272 13.91 -5.47 10.35
C THR A 272 14.75 -6.49 9.58
N TYR A 273 15.99 -6.13 9.22
CA TYR A 273 16.89 -6.98 8.45
C TYR A 273 18.30 -6.95 9.04
N GLU A 274 18.86 -8.14 9.26
CA GLU A 274 20.25 -8.34 9.62
C GLU A 274 20.77 -9.62 8.96
N LYS A 275 21.95 -9.55 8.32
CA LYS A 275 22.57 -10.71 7.70
C LYS A 275 24.09 -10.58 7.65
N GLU A 276 24.80 -11.63 8.06
CA GLU A 276 26.22 -11.79 7.77
C GLU A 276 26.41 -12.40 6.36
N VAL A 277 27.42 -11.89 5.66
CA VAL A 277 27.77 -12.31 4.30
C VAL A 277 29.28 -12.46 4.15
N VAL A 278 29.72 -13.31 3.22
CA VAL A 278 31.13 -13.53 2.92
C VAL A 278 31.34 -13.36 1.42
N THR A 279 32.32 -12.56 1.01
CA THR A 279 32.61 -12.34 -0.41
C THR A 279 33.08 -13.62 -1.11
N GLY A 280 32.54 -13.86 -2.30
CA GLY A 280 32.89 -14.97 -3.18
C GLY A 280 34.22 -14.79 -3.91
N SER A 281 34.52 -15.69 -4.83
CA SER A 281 35.79 -15.73 -5.57
C SER A 281 36.11 -14.48 -6.37
N ASP A 282 35.11 -13.68 -6.74
CA ASP A 282 35.22 -12.40 -7.44
C ASP A 282 35.29 -11.19 -6.50
N GLY A 283 35.31 -11.44 -5.18
CA GLY A 283 35.29 -10.40 -4.15
C GLY A 283 33.93 -9.75 -3.93
N THR A 284 32.84 -10.35 -4.39
CA THR A 284 31.49 -9.82 -4.22
C THR A 284 30.56 -10.74 -3.47
N TYR A 285 29.50 -10.15 -2.88
CA TYR A 285 28.31 -10.85 -2.41
C TYR A 285 27.09 -10.00 -2.70
N THR A 286 26.10 -10.56 -3.41
CA THR A 286 24.84 -9.86 -3.72
C THR A 286 23.72 -10.35 -2.83
N LEU A 287 23.09 -9.40 -2.14
CA LEU A 287 21.85 -9.57 -1.38
C LEU A 287 20.70 -9.17 -2.31
N SER A 288 19.80 -10.09 -2.60
CA SER A 288 18.64 -9.82 -3.47
C SER A 288 17.36 -9.80 -2.68
N GLY A 289 16.37 -9.08 -3.19
CA GLY A 289 15.02 -9.04 -2.64
C GLY A 289 14.91 -8.21 -1.35
N LEU A 290 15.76 -7.21 -1.18
CA LEU A 290 15.73 -6.28 -0.07
C LEU A 290 14.59 -5.26 -0.22
N ASP A 291 14.01 -4.85 0.90
CA ASP A 291 13.06 -3.74 0.93
C ASP A 291 13.78 -2.38 0.79
N ALA A 292 13.05 -1.34 0.38
CA ALA A 292 13.55 0.02 0.41
C ALA A 292 13.88 0.41 1.85
N SER A 293 15.12 0.82 2.10
CA SER A 293 15.62 1.26 3.40
C SER A 293 17.04 1.81 3.25
N THR A 294 17.52 2.47 4.27
CA THR A 294 18.97 2.68 4.44
C THR A 294 19.57 1.43 5.09
N TYR A 295 20.63 0.90 4.49
CA TYR A 295 21.38 -0.24 5.01
C TYR A 295 22.75 0.22 5.48
N SER A 296 23.17 -0.27 6.64
CA SER A 296 24.54 -0.16 7.12
C SER A 296 25.29 -1.45 6.76
N VAL A 297 26.47 -1.30 6.19
CA VAL A 297 27.39 -2.41 5.87
C VAL A 297 28.67 -2.20 6.65
N VAL A 298 29.05 -3.18 7.46
CA VAL A 298 30.26 -3.14 8.30
C VAL A 298 31.13 -4.35 7.98
N GLU A 299 32.41 -4.13 7.71
CA GLU A 299 33.38 -5.21 7.58
C GLU A 299 33.72 -5.75 8.96
N LEU A 300 33.51 -7.04 9.19
CA LEU A 300 33.77 -7.75 10.44
C LEU A 300 35.14 -8.40 10.42
N GLU A 301 35.58 -8.89 9.26
CA GLU A 301 36.85 -9.61 9.11
C GLU A 301 37.37 -9.43 7.68
N ALA A 302 38.65 -9.02 7.59
CA ALA A 302 39.32 -8.92 6.31
C ALA A 302 39.71 -10.31 5.77
N PRO A 303 39.91 -10.46 4.45
CA PRO A 303 40.47 -11.70 3.88
C PRO A 303 41.87 -12.01 4.40
N GLU A 304 42.29 -13.27 4.34
CA GLU A 304 43.64 -13.70 4.76
C GLU A 304 44.73 -12.87 4.05
N GLY A 305 45.64 -12.30 4.82
CA GLY A 305 46.73 -11.45 4.35
C GLY A 305 46.35 -9.97 4.13
N TYR A 306 45.16 -9.56 4.52
CA TYR A 306 44.69 -8.18 4.46
C TYR A 306 44.22 -7.69 5.82
N GLU A 307 44.13 -6.38 5.98
CA GLU A 307 43.63 -5.72 7.17
C GLU A 307 42.38 -4.89 6.81
N ILE A 308 41.52 -4.61 7.82
CA ILE A 308 40.37 -3.72 7.65
C ILE A 308 40.91 -2.28 7.62
N ASP A 309 40.76 -1.60 6.49
CA ASP A 309 41.18 -0.21 6.31
C ASP A 309 40.23 0.76 7.04
N ASN A 310 38.92 0.51 6.96
CA ASN A 310 37.90 1.29 7.65
C ASN A 310 36.90 0.40 8.36
N ALA A 311 36.98 0.36 9.70
CA ALA A 311 36.08 -0.43 10.54
C ALA A 311 34.69 0.22 10.75
N GLY A 312 34.46 1.43 10.21
CA GLY A 312 33.18 2.12 10.33
C GLY A 312 32.13 1.63 9.32
N PRO A 313 30.83 1.81 9.64
CA PRO A 313 29.76 1.46 8.71
C PRO A 313 29.77 2.35 7.46
N GLN A 314 29.56 1.74 6.31
CA GLN A 314 29.12 2.45 5.11
C GLN A 314 27.60 2.36 5.01
N TYR A 315 26.94 3.49 4.79
CA TYR A 315 25.49 3.57 4.63
C TYR A 315 25.11 3.66 3.16
N VAL A 316 24.10 2.88 2.78
CA VAL A 316 23.59 2.85 1.41
C VAL A 316 22.06 2.86 1.44
N ALA A 317 21.45 3.82 0.77
CA ALA A 317 20.00 3.87 0.58
C ALA A 317 19.60 2.97 -0.60
N LEU A 318 18.52 2.24 -0.45
CA LEU A 318 17.84 1.52 -1.52
C LEU A 318 16.40 2.05 -1.64
N PRO A 319 15.96 2.53 -2.82
CA PRO A 319 16.75 2.72 -4.06
C PRO A 319 17.77 3.83 -3.95
N ASN A 320 18.76 3.81 -4.81
CA ASN A 320 19.73 4.89 -4.94
C ASN A 320 19.70 5.48 -6.35
N GLY A 321 19.25 6.72 -6.48
CA GLY A 321 19.20 7.41 -7.76
C GLY A 321 18.30 6.72 -8.83
N GLY A 322 17.26 5.98 -8.42
CA GLY A 322 16.37 5.24 -9.30
C GLY A 322 16.90 3.90 -9.80
N SER A 323 18.03 3.42 -9.24
CA SER A 323 18.59 2.10 -9.58
C SER A 323 18.08 1.03 -8.60
N ASN A 324 17.60 -0.08 -9.14
CA ASN A 324 17.17 -1.24 -8.33
C ASN A 324 18.36 -2.08 -7.84
N THR A 325 19.59 -1.77 -8.27
CA THR A 325 20.81 -2.44 -7.84
C THR A 325 21.86 -1.42 -7.43
N VAL A 326 22.42 -1.56 -6.24
CA VAL A 326 23.46 -0.68 -5.71
C VAL A 326 24.66 -1.53 -5.29
N THR A 327 25.88 -1.00 -5.53
CA THR A 327 27.12 -1.64 -5.10
C THR A 327 27.82 -0.74 -4.07
N VAL A 328 28.14 -1.30 -2.91
CA VAL A 328 29.03 -0.68 -1.91
C VAL A 328 30.40 -1.36 -1.95
N THR A 329 31.46 -0.55 -2.04
CA THR A 329 32.84 -1.07 -2.22
C THR A 329 33.71 -0.74 -1.00
N PHE A 330 34.43 -1.77 -0.50
CA PHE A 330 35.42 -1.66 0.55
C PHE A 330 36.82 -1.93 -0.02
N LEU A 331 37.82 -1.16 0.46
CA LEU A 331 39.21 -1.29 0.07
C LEU A 331 39.99 -2.19 1.03
#